data_c27777a5906045aed3ada4ac1fc7c35f
#
_entry.id   c27777a5906045aed3ada4ac1fc7c35f
#
_cell.length_a   1.000
_cell.length_b   1.000
_cell.length_c   1.000
_cell.angle_alpha   90.00
_cell.angle_beta   90.00
_cell.angle_gamma   90.00
#
_symmetry.space_group_name_H-M   'P 1'
#
loop_
_entity.id
_entity.type
_entity.pdbx_description
1 polymer ?
#
loop_
_entity_poly.entity_id
_entity_poly.type
_entity_poly.pdbx_seq_one_letter_code
_entity_poly.pdbx_strand_id
1 'polypeptide(L)'
;ESLAALPFGRAYFNSFYIAAIVVVVQLLTASMAGYAFAKLKFKGHNVIFVLFLATMMIPSQVTMIPLFIIMKNLKLLGTHWSLILPASLFNAFGVFLMRQFTASLPDELEEAAIIDGASVPQIFFKIIMPLIKPSMAAFGIFVFLGQWNNFMYPLIFLNKTETFTVPLLLNFFKGNYATNYPLLMAGTMISIVPVLVVYIFFQKQIIQGIAITGMKN
;
A
#
# COMPACT_ATOMS: atom_id res chain seq x y z
N GLU A 1 -9.87 27.47 -14.53
CA GLU A 1 -10.33 28.09 -13.28
C GLU A 1 -10.21 27.15 -12.07
N SER A 2 -10.65 25.87 -12.16
CA SER A 2 -10.56 24.89 -11.05
C SER A 2 -9.13 24.61 -10.56
N LEU A 3 -8.16 24.60 -11.46
CA LEU A 3 -6.75 24.41 -11.13
C LEU A 3 -6.08 25.64 -10.51
N ALA A 4 -6.67 26.83 -10.71
CA ALA A 4 -6.16 28.09 -10.17
C ALA A 4 -6.76 28.45 -8.80
N ALA A 5 -7.95 27.91 -8.48
CA ALA A 5 -8.67 28.24 -7.24
C ALA A 5 -8.11 27.51 -6.00
N LEU A 6 -7.45 26.34 -6.18
CA LEU A 6 -6.86 25.54 -5.11
C LEU A 6 -5.51 24.97 -5.58
N PRO A 7 -4.58 24.64 -4.67
CA PRO A 7 -3.24 24.12 -5.01
C PRO A 7 -3.29 22.67 -5.50
N PHE A 8 -4.01 22.42 -6.62
CA PHE A 8 -4.28 21.10 -7.15
C PHE A 8 -3.01 20.34 -7.51
N GLY A 9 -2.05 21.03 -8.17
CA GLY A 9 -0.76 20.43 -8.50
C GLY A 9 0.02 19.95 -7.28
N ARG A 10 -0.05 20.70 -6.18
CA ARG A 10 0.59 20.32 -4.91
C ARG A 10 -0.10 19.12 -4.27
N ALA A 11 -1.43 19.08 -4.27
CA ALA A 11 -2.19 17.94 -3.76
C ALA A 11 -1.92 16.65 -4.56
N TYR A 12 -1.75 16.77 -5.89
CA TYR A 12 -1.32 15.67 -6.74
C TYR A 12 0.05 15.14 -6.36
N PHE A 13 1.02 16.04 -6.24
CA PHE A 13 2.36 15.68 -5.79
C PHE A 13 2.33 15.02 -4.41
N ASN A 14 1.58 15.59 -3.46
CA ASN A 14 1.42 15.02 -2.11
C ASN A 14 0.85 13.60 -2.17
N SER A 15 -0.26 13.39 -2.89
CA SER A 15 -0.88 12.07 -3.02
C SER A 15 0.06 11.05 -3.68
N PHE A 16 0.75 11.47 -4.74
CA PHE A 16 1.65 10.60 -5.49
C PHE A 16 2.85 10.16 -4.64
N TYR A 17 3.55 11.11 -4.01
CA TYR A 17 4.74 10.76 -3.27
C TYR A 17 4.43 9.97 -1.98
N ILE A 18 3.32 10.29 -1.29
CA ILE A 18 2.84 9.48 -0.15
C ILE A 18 2.58 8.05 -0.61
N ALA A 19 1.79 7.88 -1.67
CA ALA A 19 1.49 6.57 -2.22
C ALA A 19 2.76 5.82 -2.66
N ALA A 20 3.69 6.49 -3.35
CA ALA A 20 4.94 5.89 -3.82
C ALA A 20 5.82 5.38 -2.67
N ILE A 21 6.01 6.19 -1.62
CA ILE A 21 6.78 5.75 -0.44
C ILE A 21 6.13 4.55 0.23
N VAL A 22 4.82 4.61 0.47
CA VAL A 22 4.10 3.51 1.12
C VAL A 22 4.17 2.23 0.27
N VAL A 23 4.00 2.33 -1.05
CA VAL A 23 4.13 1.19 -1.98
C VAL A 23 5.52 0.55 -1.86
N VAL A 24 6.57 1.35 -1.97
CA VAL A 24 7.95 0.81 -1.94
C VAL A 24 8.23 0.12 -0.61
N VAL A 25 7.91 0.76 0.52
CA VAL A 25 8.15 0.19 1.84
C VAL A 25 7.32 -1.07 2.06
N GLN A 26 6.03 -1.06 1.71
CA GLN A 26 5.17 -2.24 1.86
C GLN A 26 5.58 -3.38 0.94
N LEU A 27 6.00 -3.12 -0.30
CA LEU A 27 6.51 -4.16 -1.18
C LEU A 27 7.73 -4.88 -0.59
N LEU A 28 8.67 -4.12 -0.03
CA LEU A 28 9.85 -4.70 0.59
C LEU A 28 9.50 -5.46 1.87
N THR A 29 8.79 -4.83 2.80
CA THR A 29 8.46 -5.44 4.10
C THR A 29 7.56 -6.65 3.97
N ALA A 30 6.52 -6.58 3.11
CA ALA A 30 5.60 -7.70 2.88
C ALA A 30 6.30 -8.86 2.17
N SER A 31 7.18 -8.60 1.19
CA SER A 31 7.92 -9.65 0.49
C SER A 31 8.91 -10.34 1.42
N MET A 32 9.66 -9.59 2.23
CA MET A 32 10.59 -10.15 3.23
C MET A 32 9.85 -10.99 4.27
N ALA A 33 8.76 -10.49 4.83
CA ALA A 33 7.95 -11.22 5.79
C ALA A 33 7.28 -12.45 5.15
N GLY A 34 6.73 -12.30 3.93
CA GLY A 34 6.15 -13.40 3.16
C GLY A 34 7.15 -14.51 2.90
N TYR A 35 8.37 -14.17 2.50
CA TYR A 35 9.47 -15.12 2.35
C TYR A 35 9.81 -15.82 3.68
N ALA A 36 9.96 -15.06 4.75
CA ALA A 36 10.27 -15.63 6.06
C ALA A 36 9.20 -16.63 6.52
N PHE A 37 7.92 -16.30 6.37
CA PHE A 37 6.81 -17.19 6.71
C PHE A 37 6.60 -18.35 5.74
N ALA A 38 7.11 -18.30 4.51
CA ALA A 38 6.99 -19.36 3.53
C ALA A 38 8.10 -20.40 3.64
N LYS A 39 9.34 -19.95 3.82
CA LYS A 39 10.56 -20.76 3.62
C LYS A 39 11.40 -20.89 4.88
N LEU A 40 11.42 -19.88 5.77
CA LEU A 40 12.27 -19.97 6.96
C LEU A 40 11.57 -20.71 8.08
N LYS A 41 12.26 -21.68 8.70
CA LYS A 41 11.76 -22.45 9.85
C LYS A 41 12.22 -21.79 11.14
N PHE A 42 11.31 -21.16 11.87
CA PHE A 42 11.56 -20.60 13.21
C PHE A 42 10.45 -20.98 14.19
N LYS A 43 10.77 -21.01 15.49
CA LYS A 43 9.78 -21.40 16.52
C LYS A 43 8.59 -20.45 16.53
N GLY A 44 7.38 -21.01 16.49
CA GLY A 44 6.14 -20.22 16.57
C GLY A 44 5.70 -19.56 15.25
N HIS A 45 6.37 -19.80 14.11
CA HIS A 45 6.09 -19.12 12.84
C HIS A 45 4.60 -19.21 12.44
N ASN A 46 3.95 -20.36 12.61
CA ASN A 46 2.53 -20.53 12.29
C ASN A 46 1.63 -19.69 13.21
N VAL A 47 1.91 -19.68 14.52
CA VAL A 47 1.13 -18.92 15.50
C VAL A 47 1.27 -17.43 15.21
N ILE A 48 2.49 -16.94 15.00
CA ILE A 48 2.74 -15.53 14.67
C ILE A 48 2.04 -15.15 13.35
N PHE A 49 2.10 -16.02 12.34
CA PHE A 49 1.41 -15.77 11.07
C PHE A 49 -0.12 -15.67 11.24
N VAL A 50 -0.72 -16.60 12.00
CA VAL A 50 -2.17 -16.56 12.29
C VAL A 50 -2.56 -15.32 13.08
N LEU A 51 -1.78 -14.93 14.09
CA LEU A 51 -2.00 -13.69 14.83
C LEU A 51 -1.89 -12.46 13.93
N PHE A 52 -0.93 -12.48 12.99
CA PHE A 52 -0.78 -11.42 12.01
C PHE A 52 -2.00 -11.31 11.10
N LEU A 53 -2.53 -12.45 10.61
CA LEU A 53 -3.77 -12.46 9.84
C LEU A 53 -4.98 -12.02 10.65
N ALA A 54 -5.06 -12.36 11.94
CA ALA A 54 -6.14 -11.95 12.82
C ALA A 54 -6.27 -10.42 12.91
N THR A 55 -5.16 -9.67 12.70
CA THR A 55 -5.22 -8.20 12.65
C THR A 55 -6.11 -7.68 11.51
N MET A 56 -6.30 -8.44 10.42
CA MET A 56 -7.19 -8.05 9.31
C MET A 56 -8.68 -8.05 9.71
N MET A 57 -9.03 -8.74 10.78
CA MET A 57 -10.41 -8.76 11.28
C MET A 57 -10.76 -7.48 12.05
N ILE A 58 -9.76 -6.68 12.41
CA ILE A 58 -9.98 -5.42 13.14
C ILE A 58 -10.31 -4.32 12.12
N PRO A 59 -11.53 -3.75 12.14
CA PRO A 59 -11.86 -2.65 11.25
C PRO A 59 -10.95 -1.44 11.50
N SER A 60 -10.44 -0.84 10.42
CA SER A 60 -9.52 0.31 10.53
C SER A 60 -10.13 1.52 11.25
N GLN A 61 -11.46 1.66 11.22
CA GLN A 61 -12.19 2.70 11.92
C GLN A 61 -12.03 2.62 13.44
N VAL A 62 -11.94 1.42 14.00
CA VAL A 62 -11.75 1.20 15.45
C VAL A 62 -10.36 1.67 15.90
N THR A 63 -9.35 1.45 15.05
CA THR A 63 -7.96 1.81 15.36
C THR A 63 -7.64 3.29 15.09
N MET A 64 -8.54 4.03 14.47
CA MET A 64 -8.30 5.41 14.01
C MET A 64 -8.05 6.38 15.19
N ILE A 65 -8.85 6.30 16.26
CA ILE A 65 -8.68 7.18 17.43
C ILE A 65 -7.38 6.86 18.19
N PRO A 66 -7.06 5.60 18.53
CA PRO A 66 -5.76 5.26 19.10
C PRO A 66 -4.58 5.71 18.25
N LEU A 67 -4.67 5.53 16.92
CA LEU A 67 -3.63 5.95 16.01
C LEU A 67 -3.45 7.48 15.99
N PHE A 68 -4.55 8.25 16.03
CA PHE A 68 -4.47 9.71 16.16
C PHE A 68 -3.72 10.13 17.42
N ILE A 69 -4.00 9.48 18.57
CA ILE A 69 -3.31 9.77 19.83
C ILE A 69 -1.81 9.48 19.72
N ILE A 70 -1.44 8.35 19.10
CA ILE A 70 -0.04 8.00 18.86
C ILE A 70 0.63 9.06 18.00
N MET A 71 0.04 9.43 16.85
CA MET A 71 0.61 10.43 15.93
C MET A 71 0.71 11.81 16.59
N LYS A 72 -0.25 12.17 17.45
CA LYS A 72 -0.21 13.40 18.27
C LYS A 72 0.98 13.39 19.23
N ASN A 73 1.17 12.30 19.97
CA ASN A 73 2.26 12.17 20.94
C ASN A 73 3.64 12.18 20.24
N LEU A 74 3.73 11.62 19.03
CA LEU A 74 4.93 11.67 18.19
C LEU A 74 5.13 13.04 17.52
N LYS A 75 4.20 14.01 17.69
CA LYS A 75 4.22 15.34 17.07
C LYS A 75 4.24 15.28 15.52
N LEU A 76 3.62 14.25 14.95
CA LEU A 76 3.58 14.03 13.50
C LEU A 76 2.29 14.56 12.85
N LEU A 77 1.26 14.94 13.63
CA LEU A 77 0.01 15.51 13.09
C LEU A 77 0.31 16.77 12.25
N GLY A 78 -0.44 16.94 11.18
CA GLY A 78 -0.25 18.02 10.20
C GLY A 78 0.90 17.80 9.23
N THR A 79 1.62 16.67 9.33
CA THR A 79 2.68 16.27 8.40
C THR A 79 2.29 15.01 7.63
N HIS A 80 2.89 14.78 6.46
CA HIS A 80 2.66 13.57 5.67
C HIS A 80 3.17 12.30 6.35
N TRP A 81 4.10 12.41 7.31
CA TRP A 81 4.58 11.27 8.10
C TRP A 81 3.49 10.63 8.95
N SER A 82 2.46 11.39 9.36
CA SER A 82 1.30 10.82 10.04
C SER A 82 0.50 9.84 9.18
N LEU A 83 0.61 9.96 7.85
CA LEU A 83 0.00 9.03 6.88
C LEU A 83 0.96 7.92 6.47
N ILE A 84 2.22 8.28 6.17
CA ILE A 84 3.22 7.36 5.65
C ILE A 84 3.62 6.31 6.68
N LEU A 85 3.97 6.74 7.90
CA LEU A 85 4.52 5.85 8.91
C LEU A 85 3.56 4.69 9.26
N PRO A 86 2.31 4.92 9.69
CA PRO A 86 1.41 3.83 10.04
C PRO A 86 1.03 2.96 8.84
N ALA A 87 0.86 3.56 7.66
CA ALA A 87 0.55 2.81 6.46
C ALA A 87 1.70 1.92 5.99
N SER A 88 2.96 2.32 6.23
CA SER A 88 4.14 1.58 5.76
C SER A 88 4.52 0.40 6.65
N LEU A 89 4.17 0.42 7.94
CA LEU A 89 4.72 -0.53 8.93
C LEU A 89 4.11 -1.93 8.83
N PHE A 90 2.79 -2.04 8.58
CA PHE A 90 2.11 -3.32 8.63
C PHE A 90 1.07 -3.46 7.51
N ASN A 91 1.17 -4.56 6.76
CA ASN A 91 0.15 -4.97 5.82
C ASN A 91 0.00 -6.49 5.84
N ALA A 92 -0.93 -6.99 6.66
CA ALA A 92 -1.15 -8.42 6.81
C ALA A 92 -1.61 -9.08 5.49
N PHE A 93 -2.41 -8.40 4.68
CA PHE A 93 -2.81 -8.87 3.36
C PHE A 93 -1.60 -9.03 2.42
N GLY A 94 -0.69 -8.04 2.41
CA GLY A 94 0.53 -8.12 1.61
C GLY A 94 1.43 -9.29 2.02
N VAL A 95 1.63 -9.48 3.33
CA VAL A 95 2.42 -10.62 3.85
C VAL A 95 1.76 -11.94 3.50
N PHE A 96 0.44 -12.05 3.64
CA PHE A 96 -0.30 -13.24 3.23
C PHE A 96 -0.11 -13.54 1.74
N LEU A 97 -0.31 -12.54 0.89
CA LEU A 97 -0.19 -12.68 -0.56
C LEU A 97 1.24 -13.11 -0.96
N MET A 98 2.26 -12.42 -0.46
CA MET A 98 3.66 -12.74 -0.75
C MET A 98 4.04 -14.13 -0.24
N ARG A 99 3.54 -14.54 0.95
CA ARG A 99 3.75 -15.89 1.46
C ARG A 99 3.15 -16.95 0.53
N GLN A 100 1.94 -16.77 0.03
CA GLN A 100 1.29 -17.73 -0.85
C GLN A 100 2.06 -17.93 -2.16
N PHE A 101 2.54 -16.83 -2.76
CA PHE A 101 3.34 -16.91 -3.98
C PHE A 101 4.71 -17.52 -3.71
N THR A 102 5.37 -17.15 -2.63
CA THR A 102 6.68 -17.71 -2.28
C THR A 102 6.60 -19.20 -1.95
N ALA A 103 5.54 -19.62 -1.27
CA ALA A 103 5.31 -21.03 -0.93
C ALA A 103 5.03 -21.92 -2.17
N SER A 104 4.63 -21.33 -3.31
CA SER A 104 4.45 -22.07 -4.55
C SER A 104 5.74 -22.29 -5.36
N LEU A 105 6.84 -21.65 -4.97
CA LEU A 105 8.13 -21.83 -5.61
C LEU A 105 8.78 -23.13 -5.14
N PRO A 106 9.43 -23.91 -6.05
CA PRO A 106 10.14 -25.13 -5.69
C PRO A 106 11.25 -24.89 -4.65
N ASP A 107 11.38 -25.80 -3.68
CA ASP A 107 12.40 -25.69 -2.62
C ASP A 107 13.81 -25.92 -3.16
N GLU A 108 13.94 -26.67 -4.26
CA GLU A 108 15.20 -26.97 -4.95
C GLU A 108 15.96 -25.69 -5.37
N LEU A 109 15.26 -24.60 -5.63
CA LEU A 109 15.90 -23.31 -5.96
C LEU A 109 16.70 -22.74 -4.80
N GLU A 110 16.20 -22.89 -3.58
CA GLU A 110 16.90 -22.46 -2.37
C GLU A 110 18.01 -23.43 -1.98
N GLU A 111 17.74 -24.75 -2.08
CA GLU A 111 18.71 -25.79 -1.79
C GLU A 111 19.96 -25.67 -2.68
N ALA A 112 19.78 -25.49 -3.98
CA ALA A 112 20.88 -25.24 -4.91
C ALA A 112 21.69 -24.00 -4.54
N ALA A 113 21.01 -22.89 -4.21
CA ALA A 113 21.68 -21.64 -3.81
C ALA A 113 22.45 -21.79 -2.49
N ILE A 114 21.95 -22.58 -1.53
CA ILE A 114 22.64 -22.85 -0.28
C ILE A 114 23.93 -23.69 -0.55
N ILE A 115 23.87 -24.68 -1.45
CA ILE A 115 25.01 -25.45 -1.87
C ILE A 115 26.09 -24.55 -2.51
N ASP A 116 25.66 -23.54 -3.29
CA ASP A 116 26.54 -22.54 -3.89
C ASP A 116 27.05 -21.49 -2.87
N GLY A 117 26.72 -21.63 -1.58
CA GLY A 117 27.17 -20.76 -0.50
C GLY A 117 26.45 -19.43 -0.41
N ALA A 118 25.25 -19.28 -1.00
CA ALA A 118 24.47 -18.07 -0.92
C ALA A 118 23.89 -17.87 0.50
N SER A 119 23.99 -16.65 1.03
CA SER A 119 23.33 -16.26 2.28
C SER A 119 21.82 -16.03 2.08
N VAL A 120 21.03 -16.13 3.17
CA VAL A 120 19.57 -15.91 3.13
C VAL A 120 19.19 -14.58 2.45
N PRO A 121 19.82 -13.43 2.73
CA PRO A 121 19.54 -12.21 1.99
C PRO A 121 19.85 -12.31 0.49
N GLN A 122 20.93 -13.00 0.11
CA GLN A 122 21.27 -13.20 -1.30
C GLN A 122 20.22 -14.06 -2.01
N ILE A 123 19.73 -15.12 -1.38
CA ILE A 123 18.64 -15.96 -1.90
C ILE A 123 17.39 -15.08 -2.09
N PHE A 124 17.02 -14.33 -1.07
CA PHE A 124 15.85 -13.46 -1.16
C PHE A 124 15.95 -12.45 -2.31
N PHE A 125 17.01 -11.63 -2.35
CA PHE A 125 17.10 -10.54 -3.33
C PHE A 125 17.42 -11.01 -4.75
N LYS A 126 18.21 -12.08 -4.92
CA LYS A 126 18.69 -12.52 -6.23
C LYS A 126 17.83 -13.62 -6.87
N ILE A 127 17.09 -14.40 -6.07
CA ILE A 127 16.31 -15.54 -6.57
C ILE A 127 14.82 -15.33 -6.32
N ILE A 128 14.41 -15.20 -5.07
CA ILE A 128 12.99 -15.18 -4.70
C ILE A 128 12.31 -13.90 -5.20
N MET A 129 12.85 -12.74 -4.87
CA MET A 129 12.24 -11.44 -5.23
C MET A 129 12.03 -11.27 -6.75
N PRO A 130 12.98 -11.65 -7.64
CA PRO A 130 12.72 -11.65 -9.08
C PRO A 130 11.58 -12.57 -9.52
N LEU A 131 11.45 -13.75 -8.90
CA LEU A 131 10.41 -14.72 -9.25
C LEU A 131 9.01 -14.29 -8.80
N ILE A 132 8.90 -13.57 -7.69
CA ILE A 132 7.62 -13.06 -7.19
C ILE A 132 7.27 -11.66 -7.73
N LYS A 133 8.03 -11.08 -8.66
CA LYS A 133 7.75 -9.77 -9.26
C LYS A 133 6.31 -9.59 -9.74
N PRO A 134 5.65 -10.56 -10.41
CA PRO A 134 4.28 -10.40 -10.85
C PRO A 134 3.31 -10.16 -9.69
N SER A 135 3.47 -10.90 -8.58
CA SER A 135 2.66 -10.72 -7.38
C SER A 135 2.97 -9.43 -6.64
N MET A 136 4.24 -9.03 -6.60
CA MET A 136 4.63 -7.72 -6.07
C MET A 136 3.97 -6.59 -6.87
N ALA A 137 3.95 -6.69 -8.21
CA ALA A 137 3.30 -5.69 -9.05
C ALA A 137 1.79 -5.61 -8.75
N ALA A 138 1.10 -6.75 -8.68
CA ALA A 138 -0.32 -6.78 -8.33
C ALA A 138 -0.58 -6.17 -6.94
N PHE A 139 0.20 -6.55 -5.93
CA PHE A 139 0.08 -5.99 -4.59
C PHE A 139 0.38 -4.49 -4.55
N GLY A 140 1.41 -4.02 -5.26
CA GLY A 140 1.77 -2.61 -5.37
C GLY A 140 0.63 -1.75 -5.92
N ILE A 141 -0.14 -2.28 -6.89
CA ILE A 141 -1.33 -1.60 -7.42
C ILE A 141 -2.40 -1.46 -6.34
N PHE A 142 -2.71 -2.52 -5.59
CA PHE A 142 -3.68 -2.44 -4.49
C PHE A 142 -3.27 -1.43 -3.44
N VAL A 143 -2.00 -1.40 -3.07
CA VAL A 143 -1.47 -0.41 -2.12
C VAL A 143 -1.57 1.00 -2.69
N PHE A 144 -1.17 1.21 -3.95
CA PHE A 144 -1.26 2.51 -4.61
C PHE A 144 -2.69 3.02 -4.65
N LEU A 145 -3.64 2.21 -5.12
CA LEU A 145 -5.05 2.57 -5.18
C LEU A 145 -5.63 2.87 -3.79
N GLY A 146 -5.26 2.07 -2.79
CA GLY A 146 -5.66 2.30 -1.40
C GLY A 146 -5.16 3.62 -0.85
N GLN A 147 -3.91 3.99 -1.12
CA GLN A 147 -3.32 5.27 -0.69
C GLN A 147 -3.84 6.46 -1.50
N TRP A 148 -3.96 6.30 -2.83
CA TRP A 148 -4.47 7.34 -3.71
C TRP A 148 -5.90 7.77 -3.35
N ASN A 149 -6.77 6.82 -3.03
CA ASN A 149 -8.17 7.06 -2.68
C ASN A 149 -8.39 7.32 -1.18
N ASN A 150 -7.33 7.34 -0.37
CA ASN A 150 -7.44 7.53 1.06
C ASN A 150 -7.91 8.96 1.38
N PHE A 151 -9.08 9.05 2.01
CA PHE A 151 -9.70 10.31 2.42
C PHE A 151 -9.73 10.48 3.94
N MET A 152 -10.09 9.41 4.67
CA MET A 152 -10.38 9.49 6.11
C MET A 152 -9.17 9.85 6.96
N TYR A 153 -8.03 9.20 6.72
CA TYR A 153 -6.81 9.51 7.46
C TYR A 153 -6.27 10.92 7.15
N PRO A 154 -6.17 11.37 5.89
CA PRO A 154 -5.86 12.76 5.56
C PRO A 154 -6.80 13.77 6.22
N LEU A 155 -8.11 13.49 6.25
CA LEU A 155 -9.11 14.39 6.88
C LEU A 155 -8.85 14.61 8.37
N ILE A 156 -8.42 13.56 9.08
CA ILE A 156 -8.22 13.62 10.53
C ILE A 156 -6.81 14.09 10.90
N PHE A 157 -5.81 13.76 10.09
CA PHE A 157 -4.40 13.96 10.43
C PHE A 157 -3.80 15.24 9.86
N LEU A 158 -4.35 15.79 8.77
CA LEU A 158 -3.84 16.99 8.11
C LEU A 158 -4.72 18.20 8.40
N ASN A 159 -4.09 19.33 8.63
CA ASN A 159 -4.78 20.58 9.01
C ASN A 159 -4.36 21.79 8.19
N LYS A 160 -3.46 21.62 7.20
CA LYS A 160 -2.98 22.71 6.35
C LYS A 160 -3.23 22.36 4.89
N THR A 161 -3.78 23.30 4.13
CA THR A 161 -4.12 23.11 2.71
C THR A 161 -2.92 22.68 1.87
N GLU A 162 -1.71 23.14 2.24
CA GLU A 162 -0.46 22.79 1.56
C GLU A 162 -0.10 21.31 1.68
N THR A 163 -0.62 20.64 2.72
CA THR A 163 -0.36 19.21 2.98
C THR A 163 -1.47 18.31 2.46
N PHE A 164 -2.55 18.86 1.94
CA PHE A 164 -3.70 18.07 1.52
C PHE A 164 -3.40 17.12 0.37
N THR A 165 -4.05 15.96 0.41
CA THR A 165 -4.12 14.99 -0.68
C THR A 165 -5.25 15.34 -1.64
N VAL A 166 -5.26 14.73 -2.85
CA VAL A 166 -6.30 14.99 -3.86
C VAL A 166 -7.71 14.71 -3.33
N PRO A 167 -8.03 13.55 -2.71
CA PRO A 167 -9.36 13.31 -2.17
C PRO A 167 -9.78 14.33 -1.10
N LEU A 168 -8.84 14.73 -0.24
CA LEU A 168 -9.13 15.74 0.78
C LEU A 168 -9.37 17.11 0.17
N LEU A 169 -8.58 17.51 -0.82
CA LEU A 169 -8.75 18.79 -1.51
C LEU A 169 -10.09 18.85 -2.26
N LEU A 170 -10.50 17.76 -2.92
CA LEU A 170 -11.80 17.67 -3.61
C LEU A 170 -12.98 17.90 -2.66
N ASN A 171 -12.85 17.52 -1.39
CA ASN A 171 -13.91 17.76 -0.41
C ASN A 171 -14.18 19.24 -0.16
N PHE A 172 -13.22 20.13 -0.40
CA PHE A 172 -13.41 21.59 -0.28
C PHE A 172 -14.34 22.18 -1.33
N PHE A 173 -14.53 21.50 -2.46
CA PHE A 173 -15.54 21.91 -3.46
C PHE A 173 -16.98 21.62 -3.01
N LYS A 174 -17.15 20.83 -1.95
CA LYS A 174 -18.43 20.64 -1.24
C LYS A 174 -18.58 21.73 -0.20
N GLY A 175 -18.79 22.98 -0.61
CA GLY A 175 -18.94 24.09 0.34
C GLY A 175 -19.99 23.83 1.44
N ASN A 176 -19.91 24.54 2.55
CA ASN A 176 -20.82 24.36 3.71
C ASN A 176 -22.29 24.67 3.40
N TYR A 177 -22.58 25.48 2.38
CA TYR A 177 -23.93 25.92 2.00
C TYR A 177 -24.30 25.52 0.56
N ALA A 178 -23.32 25.38 -0.34
CA ALA A 178 -23.57 25.00 -1.73
C ALA A 178 -22.34 24.26 -2.29
N THR A 179 -22.59 23.16 -3.01
CA THR A 179 -21.55 22.42 -3.72
C THR A 179 -21.29 23.03 -5.09
N ASN A 180 -20.06 23.38 -5.41
CA ASN A 180 -19.70 23.76 -6.76
C ASN A 180 -19.51 22.50 -7.63
N TYR A 181 -20.63 21.96 -8.14
CA TYR A 181 -20.64 20.73 -8.93
C TYR A 181 -19.73 20.77 -10.16
N PRO A 182 -19.70 21.84 -10.97
CA PRO A 182 -18.78 21.92 -12.12
C PRO A 182 -17.31 21.76 -11.73
N LEU A 183 -16.87 22.45 -10.69
CA LEU A 183 -15.48 22.35 -10.21
C LEU A 183 -15.18 20.99 -9.58
N LEU A 184 -16.13 20.45 -8.81
CA LEU A 184 -16.00 19.11 -8.23
C LEU A 184 -15.88 18.04 -9.32
N MET A 185 -16.71 18.09 -10.35
CA MET A 185 -16.65 17.14 -11.47
C MET A 185 -15.36 17.26 -12.25
N ALA A 186 -14.92 18.48 -12.58
CA ALA A 186 -13.67 18.71 -13.26
C ALA A 186 -12.46 18.18 -12.45
N GLY A 187 -12.42 18.49 -11.15
CA GLY A 187 -11.38 17.97 -10.26
C GLY A 187 -11.39 16.46 -10.13
N THR A 188 -12.57 15.84 -10.06
CA THR A 188 -12.72 14.38 -10.02
C THR A 188 -12.23 13.72 -11.30
N MET A 189 -12.59 14.27 -12.47
CA MET A 189 -12.11 13.80 -13.78
C MET A 189 -10.57 13.78 -13.85
N ILE A 190 -9.95 14.86 -13.43
CA ILE A 190 -8.50 14.95 -13.38
C ILE A 190 -7.93 13.90 -12.39
N SER A 191 -8.58 13.69 -11.24
CA SER A 191 -8.13 12.76 -10.20
C SER A 191 -8.13 11.29 -10.62
N ILE A 192 -8.91 10.93 -11.63
CA ILE A 192 -8.98 9.56 -12.16
C ILE A 192 -7.75 9.25 -13.03
N VAL A 193 -7.11 10.24 -13.65
CA VAL A 193 -6.02 10.03 -14.61
C VAL A 193 -4.89 9.14 -14.08
N PRO A 194 -4.31 9.37 -12.88
CA PRO A 194 -3.24 8.51 -12.37
C PRO A 194 -3.70 7.05 -12.15
N VAL A 195 -4.95 6.86 -11.73
CA VAL A 195 -5.54 5.53 -11.54
C VAL A 195 -5.64 4.80 -12.86
N LEU A 196 -6.11 5.48 -13.93
CA LEU A 196 -6.19 4.92 -15.27
C LEU A 196 -4.80 4.59 -15.83
N VAL A 197 -3.83 5.48 -15.63
CA VAL A 197 -2.44 5.24 -16.04
C VAL A 197 -1.90 3.98 -15.37
N VAL A 198 -1.99 3.88 -14.05
CA VAL A 198 -1.55 2.68 -13.32
C VAL A 198 -2.29 1.44 -13.82
N TYR A 199 -3.60 1.50 -14.01
CA TYR A 199 -4.38 0.38 -14.53
C TYR A 199 -3.91 -0.07 -15.92
N ILE A 200 -3.76 0.85 -16.87
CA ILE A 200 -3.36 0.54 -18.25
C ILE A 200 -1.97 -0.12 -18.30
N PHE A 201 -1.01 0.39 -17.53
CA PHE A 201 0.33 -0.18 -17.51
C PHE A 201 0.43 -1.55 -16.82
N PHE A 202 -0.41 -1.79 -15.81
CA PHE A 202 -0.29 -2.96 -14.96
C PHE A 202 -1.47 -3.95 -15.04
N GLN A 203 -2.42 -3.77 -15.99
CA GLN A 203 -3.58 -4.66 -16.14
C GLN A 203 -3.22 -6.13 -16.32
N LYS A 204 -2.13 -6.44 -17.04
CA LYS A 204 -1.68 -7.83 -17.23
C LYS A 204 -1.25 -8.48 -15.92
N GLN A 205 -0.55 -7.75 -15.07
CA GLN A 205 -0.10 -8.22 -13.75
C GLN A 205 -1.29 -8.44 -12.80
N ILE A 206 -2.32 -7.59 -12.88
CA ILE A 206 -3.56 -7.77 -12.11
C ILE A 206 -4.24 -9.08 -12.48
N ILE A 207 -4.40 -9.34 -13.79
CA ILE A 207 -5.05 -10.56 -14.28
C ILE A 207 -4.25 -11.79 -13.87
N GLN A 208 -2.92 -11.78 -14.03
CA GLN A 208 -2.05 -12.88 -13.63
C GLN A 208 -2.07 -13.13 -12.12
N GLY A 209 -2.05 -12.07 -11.31
CA GLY A 209 -2.09 -12.19 -9.86
C GLY A 209 -3.40 -12.79 -9.34
N ILE A 210 -4.53 -12.47 -9.96
CA ILE A 210 -5.86 -13.00 -9.58
C ILE A 210 -6.07 -14.41 -10.12
N ALA A 211 -5.61 -14.73 -11.34
CA ALA A 211 -5.82 -16.03 -11.97
C ALA A 211 -5.12 -17.16 -11.21
N ILE A 212 -3.94 -16.92 -10.62
CA ILE A 212 -3.21 -17.96 -9.86
C ILE A 212 -3.92 -18.29 -8.53
N THR A 213 -4.66 -17.36 -7.95
CA THR A 213 -5.48 -17.61 -6.75
C THR A 213 -6.76 -18.40 -7.04
N GLY A 214 -7.24 -18.37 -8.28
CA GLY A 214 -8.49 -19.02 -8.69
C GLY A 214 -8.35 -20.43 -9.28
N MET A 215 -7.14 -20.89 -9.58
CA MET A 215 -6.91 -22.19 -10.27
C MET A 215 -6.50 -23.34 -9.34
N LYS A 216 -6.83 -23.29 -8.04
CA LYS A 216 -6.77 -24.46 -7.15
C LYS A 216 -8.17 -24.98 -6.89
N ASN A 217 -8.75 -25.61 -7.90
CA ASN A 217 -9.79 -26.62 -7.79
C ASN A 217 -9.43 -27.80 -8.69
#